data_3f5a59e2118e0b1fbeb015e6e95422a8
#
_entry.id   3f5a59e2118e0b1fbeb015e6e95422a8
#
_cell.length_a   1.000
_cell.length_b   1.000
_cell.length_c   1.000
_cell.angle_alpha   90.00
_cell.angle_beta   90.00
_cell.angle_gamma   90.00
#
_symmetry.space_group_name_H-M   'P 1'
#
loop_
_entity.id
_entity.type
_entity.pdbx_description
1 polymer ?
#
loop_
_entity_poly.entity_id
_entity_poly.type
_entity_poly.pdbx_seq_one_letter_code
_entity_poly.pdbx_strand_id
1 'polypeptide(L)'
;MFDLDNFKQINDRYGHDGGDAVLRAIGTGLFSLVRRVDLLARIGGEEFAILLPEQGQDVATLSAQRLRAALEAMTVETTTHKAFHFTASFGVAEHRPGETLETLMNRADTALYEAKASGRNRVAVAPNVASPAPPIPPHENPDAEPS
;
A
#
# COMPACT_ATOMS: atom_id res chain seq x y z
N MET A 1 1.10 1.34 0.54
CA MET A 1 0.48 0.15 1.17
C MET A 1 0.43 -0.99 0.18
N PHE A 2 0.55 -2.19 0.63
CA PHE A 2 0.34 -3.35 -0.24
C PHE A 2 -0.36 -4.49 0.50
N ASP A 3 -0.98 -5.37 -0.26
CA ASP A 3 -1.78 -6.47 0.21
C ASP A 3 -1.52 -7.68 -0.70
N LEU A 4 -1.43 -8.86 -0.11
CA LEU A 4 -1.20 -10.09 -0.85
C LEU A 4 -2.43 -10.45 -1.67
N ASP A 5 -2.22 -10.72 -2.95
CA ASP A 5 -3.29 -11.13 -3.85
C ASP A 5 -3.75 -12.55 -3.53
N ASN A 6 -5.06 -12.72 -3.38
CA ASN A 6 -5.69 -14.03 -3.19
C ASN A 6 -5.11 -14.84 -2.01
N PHE A 7 -4.77 -14.18 -0.90
CA PHE A 7 -4.15 -14.83 0.25
C PHE A 7 -5.04 -15.93 0.85
N LYS A 8 -6.34 -15.72 0.89
CA LYS A 8 -7.28 -16.76 1.33
C LYS A 8 -7.17 -18.03 0.48
N GLN A 9 -7.05 -17.87 -0.84
CA GLN A 9 -6.89 -19.00 -1.75
C GLN A 9 -5.56 -19.73 -1.55
N ILE A 10 -4.50 -18.99 -1.20
CA ILE A 10 -3.20 -19.59 -0.82
C ILE A 10 -3.37 -20.46 0.42
N ASN A 11 -4.03 -19.97 1.45
CA ASN A 11 -4.32 -20.75 2.66
C ASN A 11 -5.22 -21.95 2.35
N ASP A 12 -6.24 -21.78 1.52
CA ASP A 12 -7.14 -22.87 1.14
C ASP A 12 -6.42 -23.97 0.34
N ARG A 13 -5.48 -23.58 -0.51
CA ARG A 13 -4.75 -24.53 -1.40
C ARG A 13 -3.52 -25.16 -0.73
N TYR A 14 -2.76 -24.37 0.03
CA TYR A 14 -1.48 -24.79 0.61
C TYR A 14 -1.50 -24.91 2.13
N GLY A 15 -2.67 -24.72 2.75
CA GLY A 15 -2.84 -24.71 4.20
C GLY A 15 -2.29 -23.43 4.85
N HIS A 16 -2.47 -23.33 6.16
CA HIS A 16 -1.92 -22.21 6.94
C HIS A 16 -0.39 -22.15 6.87
N ASP A 17 0.26 -23.28 6.74
CA ASP A 17 1.72 -23.35 6.54
C ASP A 17 2.16 -22.66 5.24
N GLY A 18 1.36 -22.76 4.18
CA GLY A 18 1.60 -22.03 2.92
C GLY A 18 1.51 -20.52 3.10
N GLY A 19 0.46 -20.05 3.77
CA GLY A 19 0.30 -18.63 4.10
C GLY A 19 1.41 -18.11 5.00
N ASP A 20 1.79 -18.86 6.02
CA ASP A 20 2.89 -18.51 6.92
C ASP A 20 4.25 -18.47 6.19
N ALA A 21 4.47 -19.39 5.26
CA ALA A 21 5.67 -19.40 4.43
C ALA A 21 5.76 -18.16 3.53
N VAL A 22 4.64 -17.73 2.95
CA VAL A 22 4.57 -16.48 2.16
C VAL A 22 4.90 -15.28 3.05
N LEU A 23 4.30 -15.17 4.22
CA LEU A 23 4.54 -14.07 5.15
C LEU A 23 6.01 -14.02 5.61
N ARG A 24 6.62 -15.16 5.85
CA ARG A 24 8.04 -15.26 6.17
C ARG A 24 8.94 -14.85 5.02
N ALA A 25 8.62 -15.27 3.80
CA ALA A 25 9.37 -14.89 2.60
C ALA A 25 9.35 -13.36 2.41
N ILE A 26 8.21 -12.72 2.65
CA ILE A 26 8.09 -11.26 2.62
C ILE A 26 8.98 -10.62 3.68
N GLY A 27 8.89 -11.06 4.92
CA GLY A 27 9.68 -10.50 6.02
C GLY A 27 11.18 -10.56 5.78
N THR A 28 11.68 -11.66 5.27
CA THR A 28 13.13 -11.82 4.97
C THR A 28 13.53 -11.17 3.65
N GLY A 29 12.71 -11.29 2.60
CA GLY A 29 13.04 -10.82 1.27
C GLY A 29 12.96 -9.30 1.09
N LEU A 30 11.93 -8.68 1.63
CA LEU A 30 11.74 -7.23 1.48
C LEU A 30 12.72 -6.40 2.32
N PHE A 31 13.17 -6.93 3.43
CA PHE A 31 14.10 -6.21 4.31
C PHE A 31 15.39 -5.80 3.60
N SER A 32 15.84 -6.61 2.64
CA SER A 32 17.03 -6.31 1.83
C SER A 32 16.77 -5.32 0.70
N LEU A 33 15.51 -5.05 0.37
CA LEU A 33 15.11 -4.22 -0.76
C LEU A 33 14.68 -2.80 -0.36
N VAL A 34 14.44 -2.58 0.93
CA VAL A 34 14.11 -1.27 1.48
C VAL A 34 15.34 -0.62 2.09
N ARG A 35 15.37 0.72 2.13
CA ARG A 35 16.45 1.47 2.76
C ARG A 35 16.40 1.35 4.28
N ARG A 36 17.54 1.58 4.94
CA ARG A 36 17.59 1.57 6.43
C ARG A 36 16.65 2.60 7.08
N VAL A 37 16.38 3.69 6.36
CA VAL A 37 15.49 4.77 6.84
C VAL A 37 14.02 4.49 6.55
N ASP A 38 13.73 3.52 5.69
CA ASP A 38 12.36 3.12 5.37
C ASP A 38 11.78 2.26 6.50
N LEU A 39 10.50 2.41 6.73
CA LEU A 39 9.78 1.62 7.72
C LEU A 39 8.84 0.65 7.02
N LEU A 40 9.06 -0.64 7.24
CA LEU A 40 8.16 -1.69 6.80
C LEU A 40 7.35 -2.18 8.01
N ALA A 41 6.03 -2.16 7.90
CA ALA A 41 5.14 -2.62 8.95
C ALA A 41 4.06 -3.55 8.39
N ARG A 42 3.76 -4.60 9.13
CA ARG A 42 2.58 -5.41 8.89
C ARG A 42 1.42 -4.81 9.68
N ILE A 43 0.36 -4.37 9.00
CA ILE A 43 -0.76 -3.66 9.60
C ILE A 43 -2.04 -4.51 9.70
N GLY A 44 -2.06 -5.65 9.06
CA GLY A 44 -3.17 -6.61 9.11
C GLY A 44 -2.67 -8.00 8.83
N GLY A 45 -3.56 -8.95 8.61
CA GLY A 45 -3.21 -10.35 8.33
C GLY A 45 -2.31 -10.52 7.12
N GLU A 46 -2.65 -9.85 6.02
CA GLU A 46 -2.00 -9.91 4.72
C GLU A 46 -1.66 -8.52 4.17
N GLU A 47 -1.78 -7.51 5.01
CA GLU A 47 -1.68 -6.09 4.66
C GLU A 47 -0.44 -5.46 5.30
N PHE A 48 0.29 -4.68 4.49
CA PHE A 48 1.55 -4.08 4.85
C PHE A 48 1.59 -2.60 4.47
N ALA A 49 2.36 -1.83 5.21
CA ALA A 49 2.66 -0.45 4.88
C ALA A 49 4.18 -0.24 4.81
N ILE A 50 4.62 0.55 3.87
CA ILE A 50 6.01 1.01 3.78
C ILE A 50 6.00 2.53 3.77
N LEU A 51 6.69 3.11 4.73
CA LEU A 51 6.92 4.53 4.79
C LEU A 51 8.30 4.84 4.19
N LEU A 52 8.32 5.74 3.20
CA LEU A 52 9.50 6.13 2.45
C LEU A 52 9.84 7.60 2.75
N PRO A 53 10.61 7.90 3.82
CA PRO A 53 10.93 9.27 4.17
C PRO A 53 11.67 10.00 3.04
N GLU A 54 11.29 11.26 2.82
CA GLU A 54 11.93 12.17 1.86
C GLU A 54 11.91 11.70 0.40
N GLN A 55 10.96 10.83 0.05
CA GLN A 55 10.76 10.41 -1.33
C GLN A 55 9.44 10.94 -1.89
N GLY A 56 9.51 11.54 -3.07
CA GLY A 56 8.35 11.95 -3.83
C GLY A 56 7.64 10.78 -4.51
N GLN A 57 6.48 11.06 -5.07
CA GLN A 57 5.59 10.07 -5.69
C GLN A 57 6.28 9.24 -6.77
N ASP A 58 7.10 9.85 -7.64
CA ASP A 58 7.74 9.15 -8.75
C ASP A 58 8.72 8.09 -8.24
N VAL A 59 9.56 8.45 -7.28
CA VAL A 59 10.54 7.53 -6.69
C VAL A 59 9.84 6.44 -5.87
N ALA A 60 8.81 6.80 -5.12
CA ALA A 60 8.01 5.84 -4.36
C ALA A 60 7.30 4.83 -5.29
N THR A 61 6.81 5.29 -6.43
CA THR A 61 6.17 4.42 -7.43
C THR A 61 7.18 3.44 -8.03
N LEU A 62 8.38 3.90 -8.38
CA LEU A 62 9.46 3.02 -8.85
C LEU A 62 9.87 1.98 -7.81
N SER A 63 9.95 2.38 -6.55
CA SER A 63 10.22 1.47 -5.43
C SER A 63 9.12 0.41 -5.30
N ALA A 64 7.86 0.82 -5.37
CA ALA A 64 6.73 -0.09 -5.33
C ALA A 64 6.73 -1.09 -6.50
N GLN A 65 7.04 -0.65 -7.71
CA GLN A 65 7.17 -1.52 -8.87
C GLN A 65 8.28 -2.55 -8.70
N ARG A 66 9.42 -2.14 -8.16
CA ARG A 66 10.54 -3.03 -7.88
C ARG A 66 10.17 -4.08 -6.83
N LEU A 67 9.49 -3.67 -5.75
CA LEU A 67 9.04 -4.57 -4.70
C LEU A 67 7.99 -5.55 -5.23
N ARG A 68 7.03 -5.07 -6.02
CA ARG A 68 6.04 -5.92 -6.66
C ARG A 68 6.68 -7.01 -7.52
N ALA A 69 7.63 -6.62 -8.36
CA ALA A 69 8.33 -7.57 -9.23
C ALA A 69 9.17 -8.57 -8.42
N ALA A 70 9.79 -8.13 -7.33
CA ALA A 70 10.55 -9.01 -6.44
C ALA A 70 9.65 -10.03 -5.75
N LEU A 71 8.46 -9.63 -5.28
CA LEU A 71 7.49 -10.55 -4.69
C LEU A 71 6.98 -11.58 -5.71
N GLU A 72 6.66 -11.14 -6.92
CA GLU A 72 6.24 -12.01 -8.01
C GLU A 72 7.28 -13.07 -8.37
N ALA A 73 8.57 -12.71 -8.28
CA ALA A 73 9.70 -13.61 -8.57
C ALA A 73 10.04 -14.56 -7.42
N MET A 74 9.49 -14.34 -6.22
CA MET A 74 9.76 -15.21 -5.07
C MET A 74 9.14 -16.58 -5.28
N THR A 75 9.90 -17.61 -4.93
CA THR A 75 9.43 -18.98 -4.85
C THR A 75 9.27 -19.37 -3.39
N VAL A 76 8.13 -19.93 -3.04
CA VAL A 76 7.81 -20.36 -1.68
C VAL A 76 7.63 -21.87 -1.68
N GLU A 77 8.21 -22.53 -0.71
CA GLU A 77 8.10 -23.97 -0.50
C GLU A 77 7.64 -24.26 0.93
N THR A 78 6.91 -25.36 1.06
CA THR A 78 6.56 -25.93 2.37
C THR A 78 6.99 -27.40 2.41
N THR A 79 6.97 -28.00 3.59
CA THR A 79 7.30 -29.42 3.75
C THR A 79 6.36 -30.37 2.98
N THR A 80 5.14 -29.92 2.68
CA THR A 80 4.08 -30.70 2.07
C THR A 80 3.75 -30.31 0.62
N HIS A 81 4.22 -29.14 0.18
CA HIS A 81 3.92 -28.62 -1.15
C HIS A 81 5.19 -28.17 -1.86
N LYS A 82 5.22 -28.47 -3.16
CA LYS A 82 6.26 -27.96 -4.07
C LYS A 82 6.18 -26.45 -4.19
N ALA A 83 7.23 -25.87 -4.72
CA ALA A 83 7.35 -24.45 -4.96
C ALA A 83 6.12 -23.84 -5.64
N PHE A 84 5.66 -22.72 -5.10
CA PHE A 84 4.59 -21.91 -5.68
C PHE A 84 4.93 -20.43 -5.62
N HIS A 85 4.20 -19.63 -6.36
CA HIS A 85 4.37 -18.18 -6.47
C HIS A 85 3.16 -17.44 -5.93
N PHE A 86 3.35 -16.20 -5.59
CA PHE A 86 2.28 -15.28 -5.18
C PHE A 86 2.55 -13.88 -5.74
N THR A 87 1.55 -13.05 -5.71
CA THR A 87 1.65 -11.65 -6.12
C THR A 87 1.08 -10.73 -5.05
N ALA A 88 1.37 -9.45 -5.16
CA ALA A 88 0.80 -8.42 -4.32
C ALA A 88 0.40 -7.21 -5.15
N SER A 89 -0.60 -6.51 -4.68
CA SER A 89 -1.05 -5.23 -5.23
C SER A 89 -0.61 -4.10 -4.32
N PHE A 90 -0.27 -2.96 -4.91
CA PHE A 90 0.31 -1.81 -4.23
C PHE A 90 -0.50 -0.55 -4.48
N GLY A 91 -0.66 0.25 -3.44
CA GLY A 91 -1.17 1.61 -3.52
C GLY A 91 -0.12 2.58 -3.00
N VAL A 92 0.17 3.62 -3.77
CA VAL A 92 1.17 4.65 -3.45
C VAL A 92 0.47 5.98 -3.25
N ALA A 93 0.83 6.70 -2.19
CA ALA A 93 0.39 8.06 -1.95
C ALA A 93 1.56 8.88 -1.41
N GLU A 94 1.72 10.10 -1.91
CA GLU A 94 2.69 11.06 -1.40
C GLU A 94 2.05 11.95 -0.34
N HIS A 95 2.75 12.19 0.75
CA HIS A 95 2.30 13.08 1.81
C HIS A 95 2.15 14.53 1.30
N ARG A 96 1.03 15.14 1.65
CA ARG A 96 0.73 16.56 1.36
C ARG A 96 0.99 17.41 2.59
N PRO A 97 1.45 18.66 2.44
CA PRO A 97 1.59 19.57 3.57
C PRO A 97 0.29 19.68 4.39
N GLY A 98 0.39 19.51 5.70
CA GLY A 98 -0.74 19.57 6.61
C GLY A 98 -1.63 18.32 6.65
N GLU A 99 -1.36 17.31 5.85
CA GLU A 99 -2.11 16.06 5.83
C GLU A 99 -1.75 15.20 7.05
N THR A 100 -2.78 14.59 7.66
CA THR A 100 -2.55 13.62 8.74
C THR A 100 -2.09 12.27 8.19
N LEU A 101 -1.44 11.47 9.03
CA LEU A 101 -1.06 10.09 8.67
C LEU A 101 -2.29 9.27 8.28
N GLU A 102 -3.39 9.42 8.99
CA GLU A 102 -4.64 8.72 8.70
C GLU A 102 -5.15 9.03 7.28
N THR A 103 -5.18 10.30 6.90
CA THR A 103 -5.60 10.71 5.55
C THR A 103 -4.66 10.18 4.48
N LEU A 104 -3.35 10.25 4.72
CA LEU A 104 -2.35 9.70 3.82
C LEU A 104 -2.55 8.19 3.60
N MET A 105 -2.73 7.44 4.68
CA MET A 105 -2.97 6.00 4.62
C MET A 105 -4.27 5.67 3.90
N ASN A 106 -5.33 6.43 4.12
CA ASN A 106 -6.61 6.24 3.43
C ASN A 106 -6.47 6.47 1.92
N ARG A 107 -5.68 7.44 1.49
CA ARG A 107 -5.41 7.68 0.07
C ARG A 107 -4.62 6.53 -0.55
N ALA A 108 -3.61 6.01 0.14
CA ALA A 108 -2.86 4.85 -0.30
C ALA A 108 -3.75 3.60 -0.38
N ASP A 109 -4.64 3.42 0.59
CA ASP A 109 -5.59 2.30 0.63
C ASP A 109 -6.60 2.36 -0.53
N THR A 110 -7.09 3.54 -0.88
CA THR A 110 -7.95 3.74 -2.05
C THR A 110 -7.23 3.37 -3.33
N ALA A 111 -5.98 3.77 -3.49
CA ALA A 111 -5.15 3.38 -4.63
C ALA A 111 -4.92 1.86 -4.67
N LEU A 112 -4.67 1.25 -3.52
CA LEU A 112 -4.55 -0.21 -3.40
C LEU A 112 -5.81 -0.93 -3.87
N TYR A 113 -6.97 -0.45 -3.47
CA TYR A 113 -8.26 -0.98 -3.93
C TYR A 113 -8.37 -0.91 -5.46
N GLU A 114 -7.97 0.20 -6.06
CA GLU A 114 -7.96 0.36 -7.52
C GLU A 114 -7.02 -0.64 -8.20
N ALA A 115 -5.85 -0.88 -7.63
CA ALA A 115 -4.91 -1.90 -8.13
C ALA A 115 -5.55 -3.29 -8.14
N LYS A 116 -6.25 -3.64 -7.06
CA LYS A 116 -6.98 -4.92 -6.96
C LYS A 116 -8.14 -5.01 -7.94
N ALA A 117 -8.93 -3.96 -8.06
CA ALA A 117 -10.07 -3.90 -8.98
C ALA A 117 -9.65 -3.96 -10.46
N SER A 118 -8.44 -3.49 -10.77
CA SER A 118 -7.90 -3.45 -12.14
C SER A 118 -7.20 -4.73 -12.59
N GLY A 119 -7.17 -5.76 -11.76
CA GLY A 119 -6.61 -7.07 -12.11
C GLY A 119 -5.49 -7.58 -11.22
N ARG A 120 -5.20 -6.92 -10.10
CA ARG A 120 -4.16 -7.30 -9.14
C ARG A 120 -2.74 -7.27 -9.72
N ASN A 121 -1.76 -7.67 -8.93
CA ASN A 121 -0.35 -7.72 -9.32
C ASN A 121 0.11 -6.44 -10.03
N ARG A 122 -0.12 -5.30 -9.41
CA ARG A 122 0.19 -3.99 -9.97
C ARG A 122 0.29 -2.91 -8.92
N VAL A 123 0.81 -1.77 -9.35
CA VAL A 123 0.89 -0.55 -8.55
C VAL A 123 -0.13 0.46 -9.07
N ALA A 124 -0.94 1.02 -8.18
CA ALA A 124 -1.76 2.18 -8.45
C ALA A 124 -1.29 3.35 -7.58
N VAL A 125 -1.46 4.56 -8.08
CA VAL A 125 -0.97 5.77 -7.44
C VAL A 125 -2.13 6.70 -7.14
N ALA A 126 -2.24 7.15 -5.89
CA ALA A 126 -3.22 8.14 -5.50
C ALA A 126 -2.90 9.51 -6.16
N PRO A 127 -3.89 10.19 -6.73
CA PRO A 127 -3.67 11.51 -7.29
C PRO A 127 -3.07 12.47 -6.26
N ASN A 128 -2.01 13.17 -6.61
CA ASN A 128 -1.38 14.16 -5.75
C ASN A 128 -1.90 15.59 -6.02
N VAL A 129 -3.20 15.71 -6.23
CA VAL A 129 -3.91 17.00 -6.36
C VAL A 129 -4.50 17.36 -5.00
N ALA A 130 -4.30 18.59 -4.56
CA ALA A 130 -4.99 19.11 -3.39
C ALA A 130 -6.50 19.00 -3.62
N SER A 131 -7.22 18.47 -2.65
CA SER A 131 -8.68 18.59 -2.65
C SER A 131 -9.02 20.06 -2.75
N PRO A 132 -10.00 20.48 -3.58
CA PRO A 132 -10.42 21.87 -3.57
C PRO A 132 -10.78 22.25 -2.14
N ALA A 133 -10.26 23.40 -1.69
CA ALA A 133 -10.59 23.89 -0.36
C ALA A 133 -12.13 23.95 -0.23
N PRO A 134 -12.70 23.54 0.92
CA PRO A 134 -14.12 23.69 1.12
C PRO A 134 -14.51 25.13 0.85
N PRO A 135 -15.66 25.38 0.23
CA PRO A 135 -16.09 26.74 -0.04
C PRO A 135 -16.07 27.54 1.27
N ILE A 136 -15.40 28.69 1.22
CA ILE A 136 -15.37 29.61 2.36
C ILE A 136 -16.83 29.96 2.64
N PRO A 137 -17.35 29.72 3.85
CA PRO A 137 -18.68 30.15 4.18
C PRO A 137 -18.79 31.66 3.97
N PRO A 138 -19.89 32.17 3.44
CA PRO A 138 -20.04 33.60 3.26
C PRO A 138 -19.78 34.29 4.60
N HIS A 139 -18.89 35.29 4.59
CA HIS A 139 -18.68 36.13 5.75
C HIS A 139 -20.04 36.76 6.09
N GLU A 140 -20.61 36.37 7.22
CA GLU A 140 -21.68 37.17 7.82
C GLU A 140 -21.06 38.54 8.10
N ASN A 141 -21.54 39.54 7.42
CA ASN A 141 -21.15 40.92 7.69
C ASN A 141 -21.77 41.29 9.04
N PRO A 142 -20.95 41.49 10.10
CA PRO A 142 -21.48 41.81 11.42
C PRO A 142 -22.17 43.19 11.47
N ASP A 143 -22.03 43.99 10.41
CA ASP A 143 -22.58 45.32 10.28
C ASP A 143 -23.85 45.38 9.41
N ALA A 144 -24.46 44.25 9.08
CA ALA A 144 -25.74 44.23 8.42
C ALA A 144 -26.83 44.63 9.42
N GLU A 145 -27.22 45.90 9.41
CA GLU A 145 -28.35 46.36 10.20
C GLU A 145 -29.63 45.61 9.81
N PRO A 146 -30.41 45.13 10.82
CA PRO A 146 -31.72 44.57 10.53
C PRO A 146 -32.64 45.69 10.02
N SER A 147 -33.13 45.54 8.83
CA SER A 147 -34.16 46.39 8.26
C SER A 147 -35.54 46.06 8.79
#